data_ef5b0319f7383cf85b0ee705d4cc9a9a
#
_entry.id   ef5b0319f7383cf85b0ee705d4cc9a9a
#
_cell.length_a   1.000
_cell.length_b   1.000
_cell.length_c   1.000
_cell.angle_alpha   90.00
_cell.angle_beta   90.00
_cell.angle_gamma   90.00
#
_symmetry.space_group_name_H-M   'P 1'
#
loop_
_entity.id
_entity.type
_entity.pdbx_description
1 polymer ?
#
loop_
_entity_poly.entity_id
_entity_poly.type
_entity_poly.pdbx_seq_one_letter_code
_entity_poly.pdbx_strand_id
1 'polypeptide(L)'
;MKKQKDNVQVPQSGQIAVNTKEHSLLRHIKKEWRLYSLMIIPLLYYIIFKYVPVVGNIIAFRRYKGGPNILGEYWVGFRYFEQFIKDPQFWQAFWNTLRLSIGYLLVRFPVTLIFALLLNEIRKKMWKKSVQTISYLPHFISLVVVCGMVKELLSTTGPINMLISSLGFEKIQFMSEPAWFDTVYIGSGIWQALG
;
A
#
# COMPACT_ATOMS: atom_id res chain seq x y z
N MET A 1 -66.93 -31.43 -43.58
CA MET A 1 -65.72 -31.65 -42.78
C MET A 1 -64.53 -31.04 -43.51
N LYS A 2 -64.11 -29.82 -43.15
CA LYS A 2 -62.95 -29.13 -43.71
C LYS A 2 -61.80 -29.25 -42.73
N LYS A 3 -60.70 -29.92 -43.11
CA LYS A 3 -59.45 -29.98 -42.39
C LYS A 3 -58.72 -28.63 -42.48
N GLN A 4 -58.55 -27.98 -41.36
CA GLN A 4 -57.74 -26.82 -41.20
C GLN A 4 -56.28 -27.28 -41.06
N LYS A 5 -55.42 -26.81 -41.97
CA LYS A 5 -53.97 -27.03 -41.91
C LYS A 5 -53.37 -25.88 -41.08
N ASP A 6 -52.87 -26.22 -39.91
CA ASP A 6 -52.09 -25.30 -39.10
C ASP A 6 -50.71 -25.11 -39.73
N ASN A 7 -50.50 -23.90 -40.26
CA ASN A 7 -49.15 -23.46 -40.69
C ASN A 7 -48.35 -23.06 -39.45
N VAL A 8 -47.47 -23.93 -39.00
CA VAL A 8 -46.45 -23.64 -38.03
C VAL A 8 -45.37 -22.80 -38.75
N GLN A 9 -45.36 -21.50 -38.51
CA GLN A 9 -44.24 -20.65 -38.88
C GLN A 9 -43.10 -20.87 -37.92
N VAL A 10 -41.98 -21.41 -38.43
CA VAL A 10 -40.70 -21.50 -37.74
C VAL A 10 -40.10 -20.10 -37.70
N PRO A 11 -39.72 -19.57 -36.50
CA PRO A 11 -39.03 -18.27 -36.44
C PRO A 11 -37.64 -18.41 -37.04
N GLN A 12 -37.34 -17.63 -38.05
CA GLN A 12 -36.01 -17.53 -38.63
C GLN A 12 -35.04 -17.00 -37.55
N SER A 13 -34.03 -17.77 -37.31
CA SER A 13 -32.90 -17.54 -36.42
C SER A 13 -32.28 -16.17 -36.57
N GLY A 14 -32.07 -15.54 -35.45
CA GLY A 14 -31.55 -14.21 -35.20
C GLY A 14 -30.29 -13.85 -35.97
N GLN A 15 -30.44 -12.80 -36.75
CA GLN A 15 -29.33 -11.88 -36.98
C GLN A 15 -29.17 -11.06 -35.70
N ILE A 16 -28.19 -11.42 -34.88
CA ILE A 16 -27.68 -10.54 -33.84
C ILE A 16 -27.06 -9.35 -34.55
N ALA A 17 -27.82 -8.27 -34.63
CA ALA A 17 -27.32 -6.99 -35.08
C ALA A 17 -26.23 -6.56 -34.07
N VAL A 18 -24.98 -6.80 -34.41
CA VAL A 18 -23.82 -6.19 -33.76
C VAL A 18 -23.92 -4.69 -34.03
N ASN A 19 -24.65 -4.01 -33.16
CA ASN A 19 -24.81 -2.56 -33.19
C ASN A 19 -23.44 -1.95 -32.85
N THR A 20 -22.74 -1.48 -33.85
CA THR A 20 -21.47 -0.78 -33.80
C THR A 20 -21.60 0.47 -32.94
N LYS A 21 -21.14 0.37 -31.72
CA LYS A 21 -21.23 1.37 -30.64
C LYS A 21 -20.26 2.56 -30.80
N GLU A 22 -19.81 2.90 -31.96
CA GLU A 22 -18.84 4.00 -32.11
C GLU A 22 -19.46 5.40 -31.96
N HIS A 23 -20.73 5.57 -32.26
CA HIS A 23 -21.40 6.89 -32.11
C HIS A 23 -21.96 7.18 -30.70
N SER A 24 -21.86 6.23 -29.76
CA SER A 24 -22.48 6.41 -28.44
C SER A 24 -21.58 7.17 -27.45
N LEU A 25 -20.25 7.06 -27.53
CA LEU A 25 -19.31 7.65 -26.58
C LEU A 25 -19.38 9.18 -26.56
N LEU A 26 -19.40 9.82 -27.75
CA LEU A 26 -19.48 11.29 -27.81
C LEU A 26 -20.83 11.81 -27.30
N ARG A 27 -21.93 11.07 -27.54
CA ARG A 27 -23.25 11.41 -26.98
C ARG A 27 -23.28 11.26 -25.46
N HIS A 28 -22.65 10.20 -24.89
CA HIS A 28 -22.54 10.01 -23.44
C HIS A 28 -21.70 11.11 -22.81
N ILE A 29 -20.56 11.47 -23.41
CA ILE A 29 -19.71 12.56 -22.93
C ILE A 29 -20.49 13.89 -22.92
N LYS A 30 -21.23 14.21 -24.01
CA LYS A 30 -22.05 15.43 -24.06
C LYS A 30 -23.21 15.42 -23.06
N LYS A 31 -23.81 14.26 -22.81
CA LYS A 31 -24.92 14.14 -21.84
C LYS A 31 -24.43 14.29 -20.41
N GLU A 32 -23.24 13.78 -20.12
CA GLU A 32 -22.71 13.71 -18.76
C GLU A 32 -21.48 14.61 -18.55
N TRP A 33 -21.41 15.72 -19.31
CA TRP A 33 -20.28 16.65 -19.28
C TRP A 33 -19.95 17.17 -17.88
N ARG A 34 -20.98 17.29 -17.00
CA ARG A 34 -20.80 17.71 -15.60
C ARG A 34 -19.96 16.71 -14.80
N LEU A 35 -20.14 15.41 -15.04
CA LEU A 35 -19.34 14.37 -14.38
C LEU A 35 -17.89 14.40 -14.88
N TYR A 36 -17.72 14.56 -16.20
CA TYR A 36 -16.38 14.68 -16.79
C TYR A 36 -15.67 15.95 -16.36
N SER A 37 -16.38 17.07 -16.17
CA SER A 37 -15.78 18.30 -15.67
C SER A 37 -15.24 18.15 -14.24
N LEU A 38 -15.89 17.37 -13.37
CA LEU A 38 -15.37 17.04 -12.05
C LEU A 38 -14.09 16.20 -12.09
N MET A 39 -13.91 15.37 -13.14
CA MET A 39 -12.70 14.59 -13.33
C MET A 39 -11.50 15.42 -13.81
N ILE A 40 -11.72 16.59 -14.39
CA ILE A 40 -10.65 17.45 -14.93
C ILE A 40 -9.69 17.85 -13.79
N ILE A 41 -10.20 18.24 -12.63
CA ILE A 41 -9.39 18.69 -11.49
C ILE A 41 -8.45 17.59 -10.99
N PRO A 42 -8.92 16.36 -10.66
CA PRO A 42 -8.03 15.25 -10.30
C PRO A 42 -7.06 14.89 -11.42
N LEU A 43 -7.53 14.89 -12.69
CA LEU A 43 -6.69 14.55 -13.82
C LEU A 43 -5.52 15.55 -13.99
N LEU A 44 -5.80 16.86 -13.92
CA LEU A 44 -4.77 17.90 -13.94
C LEU A 44 -3.80 17.75 -12.76
N TYR A 45 -4.32 17.46 -11.57
CA TYR A 45 -3.47 17.17 -10.42
C TYR A 45 -2.50 16.01 -10.71
N TYR A 46 -2.99 14.89 -11.24
CA TYR A 46 -2.15 13.74 -11.58
C TYR A 46 -1.14 14.07 -12.69
N ILE A 47 -1.55 14.79 -13.72
CA ILE A 47 -0.65 15.20 -14.81
C ILE A 47 0.47 16.08 -14.25
N ILE A 48 0.14 17.12 -13.50
CA ILE A 48 1.13 18.09 -12.99
C ILE A 48 2.03 17.47 -11.91
N PHE A 49 1.47 16.75 -10.94
CA PHE A 49 2.21 16.29 -9.77
C PHE A 49 2.73 14.85 -9.86
N LYS A 50 2.27 14.06 -10.82
CA LYS A 50 2.74 12.69 -11.04
C LYS A 50 3.47 12.52 -12.36
N TYR A 51 2.86 12.93 -13.48
CA TYR A 51 3.45 12.69 -14.80
C TYR A 51 4.55 13.68 -15.16
N VAL A 52 4.40 14.96 -14.84
CA VAL A 52 5.48 15.96 -15.10
C VAL A 52 6.76 15.59 -14.36
N PRO A 53 6.77 15.21 -13.06
CA PRO A 53 7.98 14.75 -12.39
C PRO A 53 8.59 13.47 -12.98
N VAL A 54 7.79 12.59 -13.59
CA VAL A 54 8.32 11.40 -14.28
C VAL A 54 9.25 11.80 -15.44
N VAL A 55 8.94 12.89 -16.15
CA VAL A 55 9.83 13.44 -17.19
C VAL A 55 11.17 13.87 -16.58
N GLY A 56 11.16 14.32 -15.32
CA GLY A 56 12.38 14.67 -14.59
C GLY A 56 13.36 13.49 -14.40
N ASN A 57 12.91 12.24 -14.49
CA ASN A 57 13.78 11.06 -14.40
C ASN A 57 14.83 11.01 -15.52
N ILE A 58 14.67 11.82 -16.58
CA ILE A 58 15.69 11.98 -17.62
C ILE A 58 17.02 12.50 -17.05
N ILE A 59 16.99 13.19 -15.89
CA ILE A 59 18.18 13.66 -15.17
C ILE A 59 19.10 12.49 -14.80
N ALA A 60 18.57 11.31 -14.56
CA ALA A 60 19.36 10.11 -14.25
C ALA A 60 20.35 9.73 -15.36
N PHE A 61 20.08 10.16 -16.60
CA PHE A 61 20.93 9.93 -17.78
C PHE A 61 21.76 11.15 -18.18
N ARG A 62 21.60 12.26 -17.46
CA ARG A 62 22.26 13.54 -17.77
C ARG A 62 23.07 14.03 -16.59
N ARG A 63 24.19 14.73 -16.87
CA ARG A 63 24.98 15.33 -15.81
C ARG A 63 24.24 16.53 -15.22
N TYR A 64 23.92 16.43 -13.93
CA TYR A 64 23.26 17.49 -13.17
C TYR A 64 24.23 18.09 -12.14
N LYS A 65 24.46 19.43 -12.20
CA LYS A 65 25.32 20.14 -11.28
C LYS A 65 24.60 21.18 -10.40
N GLY A 66 23.26 21.14 -10.37
CA GLY A 66 22.49 22.08 -9.55
C GLY A 66 22.49 23.52 -10.12
N GLY A 67 22.47 23.66 -11.45
CA GLY A 67 22.40 24.94 -12.15
C GLY A 67 21.01 25.29 -12.69
N PRO A 68 20.88 26.37 -13.48
CA PRO A 68 19.60 26.82 -14.03
C PRO A 68 18.96 25.81 -15.01
N ASN A 69 19.75 24.88 -15.54
CA ASN A 69 19.24 23.82 -16.42
C ASN A 69 18.61 22.68 -15.61
N ILE A 70 17.30 22.74 -15.40
CA ILE A 70 16.51 21.78 -14.62
C ILE A 70 16.68 20.33 -15.12
N LEU A 71 16.91 20.12 -16.41
CA LEU A 71 17.07 18.79 -17.03
C LEU A 71 18.53 18.34 -17.17
N GLY A 72 19.50 19.05 -16.58
CA GLY A 72 20.92 18.74 -16.66
C GLY A 72 21.61 19.23 -17.94
N GLU A 73 22.96 19.18 -17.96
CA GLU A 73 23.80 19.80 -19.00
C GLU A 73 23.94 18.90 -20.25
N TYR A 74 24.56 17.74 -20.12
CA TYR A 74 24.86 16.85 -21.23
C TYR A 74 24.54 15.38 -20.89
N TRP A 75 24.38 14.57 -21.92
CA TRP A 75 24.03 13.17 -21.79
C TRP A 75 25.23 12.35 -21.34
N VAL A 76 25.09 11.56 -20.26
CA VAL A 76 26.11 10.67 -19.70
C VAL A 76 25.75 9.19 -19.77
N GLY A 77 24.60 8.87 -20.34
CA GLY A 77 24.12 7.49 -20.47
C GLY A 77 23.88 6.83 -19.10
N PHE A 78 24.31 5.59 -18.95
CA PHE A 78 24.10 4.78 -17.75
C PHE A 78 25.16 4.94 -16.65
N ARG A 79 26.04 5.94 -16.77
CA ARG A 79 27.15 6.13 -15.82
C ARG A 79 26.71 6.19 -14.36
N TYR A 80 25.62 6.88 -14.07
CA TYR A 80 25.12 6.98 -12.68
C TYR A 80 24.47 5.69 -12.20
N PHE A 81 23.87 4.93 -13.09
CA PHE A 81 23.36 3.59 -12.76
C PHE A 81 24.49 2.62 -12.43
N GLU A 82 25.58 2.69 -13.18
CA GLU A 82 26.77 1.88 -12.90
C GLU A 82 27.38 2.23 -11.54
N GLN A 83 27.52 3.53 -11.24
CA GLN A 83 27.98 4.00 -9.93
C GLN A 83 27.05 3.54 -8.80
N PHE A 84 25.75 3.65 -9.01
CA PHE A 84 24.73 3.25 -8.03
C PHE A 84 24.76 1.74 -7.74
N ILE A 85 24.90 0.90 -8.77
CA ILE A 85 24.97 -0.55 -8.60
C ILE A 85 26.30 -0.98 -7.94
N LYS A 86 27.37 -0.21 -8.16
CA LYS A 86 28.69 -0.48 -7.53
C LYS A 86 28.78 0.05 -6.10
N ASP A 87 27.82 0.85 -5.65
CA ASP A 87 27.82 1.41 -4.30
C ASP A 87 27.41 0.32 -3.28
N PRO A 88 28.28 0.00 -2.30
CA PRO A 88 27.94 -0.95 -1.23
C PRO A 88 26.71 -0.53 -0.43
N GLN A 89 26.46 0.77 -0.26
CA GLN A 89 25.30 1.29 0.48
C GLN A 89 23.97 0.93 -0.21
N PHE A 90 23.97 0.91 -1.55
CA PHE A 90 22.81 0.46 -2.30
C PHE A 90 22.42 -0.99 -1.96
N TRP A 91 23.39 -1.90 -1.99
CA TRP A 91 23.13 -3.30 -1.69
C TRP A 91 22.72 -3.52 -0.24
N GLN A 92 23.33 -2.78 0.68
CA GLN A 92 22.93 -2.83 2.09
C GLN A 92 21.48 -2.36 2.26
N ALA A 93 21.10 -1.23 1.68
CA ALA A 93 19.73 -0.70 1.73
C ALA A 93 18.74 -1.67 1.05
N PHE A 94 19.11 -2.22 -0.10
CA PHE A 94 18.30 -3.20 -0.84
C PHE A 94 18.00 -4.44 0.00
N TRP A 95 19.03 -5.07 0.55
CA TRP A 95 18.86 -6.27 1.37
C TRP A 95 18.12 -5.99 2.68
N ASN A 96 18.37 -4.85 3.32
CA ASN A 96 17.61 -4.45 4.51
C ASN A 96 16.12 -4.26 4.20
N THR A 97 15.81 -3.57 3.10
CA THR A 97 14.43 -3.37 2.68
C THR A 97 13.75 -4.71 2.36
N LEU A 98 14.43 -5.59 1.65
CA LEU A 98 13.89 -6.89 1.27
C LEU A 98 13.64 -7.76 2.52
N ARG A 99 14.61 -7.82 3.43
CA ARG A 99 14.52 -8.57 4.70
C ARG A 99 13.36 -8.10 5.55
N LEU A 100 13.26 -6.78 5.76
CA LEU A 100 12.19 -6.20 6.57
C LEU A 100 10.81 -6.39 5.91
N SER A 101 10.70 -6.20 4.60
CA SER A 101 9.43 -6.35 3.88
C SER A 101 8.93 -7.79 3.88
N ILE A 102 9.83 -8.74 3.62
CA ILE A 102 9.49 -10.17 3.64
C ILE A 102 9.15 -10.60 5.07
N GLY A 103 9.99 -10.23 6.06
CA GLY A 103 9.74 -10.53 7.46
C GLY A 103 8.41 -9.97 7.95
N TYR A 104 8.12 -8.71 7.62
CA TYR A 104 6.84 -8.08 7.94
C TYR A 104 5.65 -8.82 7.30
N LEU A 105 5.75 -9.18 6.01
CA LEU A 105 4.69 -9.89 5.30
C LEU A 105 4.43 -11.29 5.89
N LEU A 106 5.52 -12.04 6.13
CA LEU A 106 5.43 -13.40 6.67
C LEU A 106 4.83 -13.46 8.06
N VAL A 107 5.09 -12.48 8.92
CA VAL A 107 4.54 -12.43 10.27
C VAL A 107 3.15 -11.79 10.27
N ARG A 108 2.96 -10.68 9.55
CA ARG A 108 1.68 -9.97 9.50
C ARG A 108 0.55 -10.83 8.96
N PHE A 109 0.78 -11.55 7.86
CA PHE A 109 -0.28 -12.33 7.21
C PHE A 109 -0.88 -13.39 8.16
N PRO A 110 -0.11 -14.29 8.78
CA PRO A 110 -0.67 -15.28 9.70
C PRO A 110 -1.26 -14.63 10.96
N VAL A 111 -0.64 -13.60 11.53
CA VAL A 111 -1.16 -12.91 12.71
C VAL A 111 -2.51 -12.26 12.42
N THR A 112 -2.65 -11.58 11.28
CA THR A 112 -3.93 -10.96 10.89
C THR A 112 -5.00 -12.02 10.63
N LEU A 113 -4.65 -13.15 10.00
CA LEU A 113 -5.57 -14.26 9.76
C LEU A 113 -6.05 -14.89 11.09
N ILE A 114 -5.13 -15.20 11.99
CA ILE A 114 -5.44 -15.74 13.31
C ILE A 114 -6.33 -14.77 14.08
N PHE A 115 -5.99 -13.49 14.08
CA PHE A 115 -6.80 -12.46 14.75
C PHE A 115 -8.23 -12.39 14.18
N ALA A 116 -8.37 -12.42 12.85
CA ALA A 116 -9.68 -12.43 12.21
C ALA A 116 -10.52 -13.69 12.57
N LEU A 117 -9.87 -14.85 12.61
CA LEU A 117 -10.52 -16.10 13.02
C LEU A 117 -10.97 -16.06 14.49
N LEU A 118 -10.10 -15.59 15.39
CA LEU A 118 -10.42 -15.41 16.80
C LEU A 118 -11.58 -14.42 17.00
N LEU A 119 -11.59 -13.30 16.26
CA LEU A 119 -12.70 -12.36 16.27
C LEU A 119 -14.01 -12.99 15.79
N ASN A 120 -13.94 -13.90 14.82
CA ASN A 120 -15.13 -14.58 14.31
C ASN A 120 -15.72 -15.54 15.34
N GLU A 121 -14.90 -16.15 16.19
CA GLU A 121 -15.31 -17.08 17.23
C GLU A 121 -16.03 -16.39 18.41
N ILE A 122 -15.85 -15.09 18.59
CA ILE A 122 -16.49 -14.32 19.66
C ILE A 122 -18.01 -14.23 19.39
N ARG A 123 -18.80 -15.00 20.15
CA ARG A 123 -20.27 -15.09 20.02
C ARG A 123 -20.97 -13.82 20.54
N LYS A 124 -20.49 -13.23 21.65
CA LYS A 124 -21.12 -12.05 22.25
C LYS A 124 -20.75 -10.79 21.48
N LYS A 125 -21.75 -10.20 20.82
CA LYS A 125 -21.61 -9.03 19.94
C LYS A 125 -20.91 -7.84 20.64
N MET A 126 -21.18 -7.64 21.92
CA MET A 126 -20.58 -6.56 22.70
C MET A 126 -19.06 -6.75 22.86
N TRP A 127 -18.62 -7.96 23.24
CA TRP A 127 -17.20 -8.29 23.35
C TRP A 127 -16.47 -8.17 22.02
N LYS A 128 -17.09 -8.69 20.95
CA LYS A 128 -16.54 -8.56 19.59
C LYS A 128 -16.29 -7.09 19.23
N LYS A 129 -17.29 -6.22 19.45
CA LYS A 129 -17.19 -4.79 19.18
C LYS A 129 -16.10 -4.12 20.02
N SER A 130 -15.99 -4.46 21.31
CA SER A 130 -14.98 -3.91 22.21
C SER A 130 -13.57 -4.30 21.75
N VAL A 131 -13.31 -5.56 21.44
CA VAL A 131 -12.02 -6.02 20.95
C VAL A 131 -11.66 -5.31 19.63
N GLN A 132 -12.58 -5.22 18.68
CA GLN A 132 -12.38 -4.49 17.43
C GLN A 132 -12.04 -3.02 17.68
N THR A 133 -12.79 -2.33 18.54
CA THR A 133 -12.54 -0.91 18.84
C THR A 133 -11.16 -0.68 19.44
N ILE A 134 -10.76 -1.55 20.39
CA ILE A 134 -9.42 -1.46 21.02
C ILE A 134 -8.31 -1.76 20.01
N SER A 135 -8.52 -2.76 19.13
CA SER A 135 -7.52 -3.13 18.11
C SER A 135 -7.36 -2.07 17.02
N TYR A 136 -8.41 -1.31 16.72
CA TYR A 136 -8.35 -0.22 15.73
C TYR A 136 -7.72 1.06 16.28
N LEU A 137 -7.71 1.24 17.61
CA LEU A 137 -7.23 2.46 18.22
C LEU A 137 -5.79 2.85 17.78
N PRO A 138 -4.81 1.92 17.75
CA PRO A 138 -3.45 2.26 17.31
C PRO A 138 -3.38 2.79 15.87
N HIS A 139 -4.29 2.37 14.99
CA HIS A 139 -4.33 2.83 13.60
C HIS A 139 -4.64 4.33 13.46
N PHE A 140 -5.43 4.89 14.38
CA PHE A 140 -5.78 6.32 14.37
C PHE A 140 -4.75 7.21 15.06
N ILE A 141 -3.77 6.62 15.74
CA ILE A 141 -2.69 7.36 16.39
C ILE A 141 -1.60 7.67 15.36
N SER A 142 -1.03 8.89 15.41
CA SER A 142 0.05 9.23 14.47
C SER A 142 1.26 8.32 14.67
N LEU A 143 1.96 8.00 13.59
CA LEU A 143 3.15 7.15 13.63
C LEU A 143 4.21 7.66 14.61
N VAL A 144 4.38 8.99 14.70
CA VAL A 144 5.34 9.60 15.64
C VAL A 144 5.01 9.27 17.09
N VAL A 145 3.72 9.36 17.45
CA VAL A 145 3.25 9.02 18.80
C VAL A 145 3.43 7.52 19.07
N VAL A 146 3.09 6.66 18.11
CA VAL A 146 3.31 5.21 18.23
C VAL A 146 4.78 4.90 18.46
N CYS A 147 5.68 5.49 17.68
CA CYS A 147 7.13 5.31 17.88
C CYS A 147 7.59 5.79 19.26
N GLY A 148 7.05 6.92 19.73
CA GLY A 148 7.31 7.43 21.09
C GLY A 148 6.86 6.45 22.18
N MET A 149 5.64 5.91 22.04
CA MET A 149 5.12 4.90 22.97
C MET A 149 5.97 3.63 22.99
N VAL A 150 6.33 3.11 21.82
CA VAL A 150 7.18 1.91 21.70
C VAL A 150 8.55 2.17 22.33
N LYS A 151 9.16 3.33 22.07
CA LYS A 151 10.43 3.72 22.67
C LYS A 151 10.36 3.75 24.20
N GLU A 152 9.29 4.34 24.76
CA GLU A 152 9.11 4.43 26.22
C GLU A 152 8.86 3.04 26.83
N LEU A 153 7.99 2.22 26.21
CA LEU A 153 7.71 0.87 26.69
C LEU A 153 8.96 -0.04 26.71
N LEU A 154 9.83 0.09 25.70
CA LEU A 154 11.03 -0.72 25.50
C LEU A 154 12.29 -0.08 26.12
N SER A 155 12.18 1.10 26.74
CA SER A 155 13.32 1.74 27.40
C SER A 155 13.86 0.87 28.55
N THR A 156 15.12 1.11 28.97
CA THR A 156 15.74 0.38 30.09
C THR A 156 15.03 0.60 31.42
N THR A 157 14.28 1.69 31.55
CA THR A 157 13.42 2.03 32.70
C THR A 157 11.94 1.78 32.40
N GLY A 158 11.62 1.31 31.22
CA GLY A 158 10.24 1.09 30.77
C GLY A 158 9.60 -0.15 31.42
N PRO A 159 8.26 -0.25 31.33
CA PRO A 159 7.49 -1.31 31.99
C PRO A 159 7.90 -2.72 31.52
N ILE A 160 8.33 -2.90 30.28
CA ILE A 160 8.77 -4.21 29.78
C ILE A 160 10.06 -4.64 30.48
N ASN A 161 11.04 -3.75 30.59
CA ASN A 161 12.28 -4.05 31.31
C ASN A 161 12.07 -4.18 32.84
N MET A 162 11.08 -3.50 33.41
CA MET A 162 10.67 -3.72 34.80
C MET A 162 10.12 -5.13 34.99
N LEU A 163 9.27 -5.64 34.08
CA LEU A 163 8.80 -7.02 34.15
C LEU A 163 9.92 -8.04 33.97
N ILE A 164 10.81 -7.84 33.00
CA ILE A 164 11.99 -8.70 32.79
C ILE A 164 12.86 -8.79 34.05
N SER A 165 13.12 -7.63 34.65
CA SER A 165 13.91 -7.56 35.89
C SER A 165 13.20 -8.21 37.08
N SER A 166 11.87 -8.06 37.19
CA SER A 166 11.09 -8.71 38.26
C SER A 166 11.08 -10.25 38.18
N LEU A 167 11.27 -10.78 36.96
CA LEU A 167 11.39 -12.21 36.69
C LEU A 167 12.84 -12.74 36.90
N GLY A 168 13.78 -11.88 37.33
CA GLY A 168 15.16 -12.25 37.59
C GLY A 168 16.08 -12.22 36.36
N PHE A 169 15.64 -11.68 35.25
CA PHE A 169 16.46 -11.53 34.04
C PHE A 169 17.13 -10.15 33.96
N GLU A 170 18.23 -10.07 33.24
CA GLU A 170 18.91 -8.80 32.98
C GLU A 170 18.08 -7.91 32.03
N LYS A 171 18.20 -6.59 32.22
CA LYS A 171 17.52 -5.60 31.35
C LYS A 171 18.08 -5.66 29.95
N ILE A 172 17.20 -5.57 28.96
CA ILE A 172 17.52 -5.64 27.54
C ILE A 172 17.51 -4.22 26.95
N GLN A 173 18.55 -3.88 26.19
CA GLN A 173 18.64 -2.59 25.50
C GLN A 173 18.00 -2.68 24.10
N PHE A 174 16.68 -2.88 24.04
CA PHE A 174 15.91 -3.08 22.79
C PHE A 174 16.17 -2.02 21.71
N MET A 175 16.39 -0.77 22.12
CA MET A 175 16.52 0.36 21.19
C MET A 175 17.95 0.60 20.71
N SER A 176 18.95 0.04 21.41
CA SER A 176 20.38 0.25 21.11
C SER A 176 21.03 -0.97 20.48
N GLU A 177 20.43 -2.12 20.60
CA GLU A 177 20.96 -3.39 20.11
C GLU A 177 20.41 -3.73 18.72
N PRO A 178 21.27 -3.83 17.68
CA PRO A 178 20.82 -4.10 16.31
C PRO A 178 20.02 -5.40 16.15
N ALA A 179 20.28 -6.40 17.03
CA ALA A 179 19.59 -7.68 16.99
C ALA A 179 18.08 -7.56 17.23
N TRP A 180 17.63 -6.55 17.96
CA TRP A 180 16.21 -6.32 18.27
C TRP A 180 15.49 -5.46 17.25
N PHE A 181 16.22 -4.83 16.31
CA PHE A 181 15.65 -3.88 15.37
C PHE A 181 14.50 -4.48 14.55
N ASP A 182 14.70 -5.66 13.96
CA ASP A 182 13.69 -6.32 13.12
C ASP A 182 12.42 -6.65 13.94
N THR A 183 12.63 -7.19 15.15
CA THR A 183 11.53 -7.59 16.05
C THR A 183 10.70 -6.37 16.48
N VAL A 184 11.36 -5.28 16.87
CA VAL A 184 10.70 -4.04 17.29
C VAL A 184 9.98 -3.40 16.12
N TYR A 185 10.62 -3.32 14.95
CA TYR A 185 10.05 -2.73 13.74
C TYR A 185 8.82 -3.51 13.26
N ILE A 186 8.97 -4.83 13.09
CA ILE A 186 7.89 -5.70 12.62
C ILE A 186 6.75 -5.75 13.64
N GLY A 187 7.07 -5.94 14.92
CA GLY A 187 6.09 -6.05 15.99
C GLY A 187 5.26 -4.77 16.18
N SER A 188 5.91 -3.61 16.20
CA SER A 188 5.21 -2.31 16.32
C SER A 188 4.34 -2.02 15.11
N GLY A 189 4.83 -2.33 13.89
CA GLY A 189 4.07 -2.16 12.66
C GLY A 189 2.85 -3.08 12.58
N ILE A 190 2.96 -4.33 13.03
CA ILE A 190 1.84 -5.27 13.09
C ILE A 190 0.83 -4.79 14.13
N TRP A 191 1.26 -4.39 15.33
CA TRP A 191 0.37 -3.87 16.36
C TRP A 191 -0.45 -2.68 15.88
N GLN A 192 0.18 -1.75 15.16
CA GLN A 192 -0.51 -0.56 14.60
C GLN A 192 -1.51 -0.93 13.49
N ALA A 193 -1.24 -1.98 12.72
CA ALA A 193 -2.00 -2.35 11.53
C ALA A 193 -2.89 -3.59 11.70
N LEU A 194 -3.03 -4.12 12.91
CA LEU A 194 -3.76 -5.36 13.17
C LEU A 194 -5.28 -5.17 13.13
N GLY A 195 -5.77 -3.95 13.37
CA GLY A 195 -7.18 -3.60 13.41
C GLY A 195 -7.84 -3.31 12.06
#